data_bff229a4e2634126df616ded559436aa
#
_entry.id   bff229a4e2634126df616ded559436aa
#
_cell.length_a   1.000
_cell.length_b   1.000
_cell.length_c   1.000
_cell.angle_alpha   90.00
_cell.angle_beta   90.00
_cell.angle_gamma   90.00
#
_symmetry.space_group_name_H-M   'P 1'
#
loop_
_entity.id
_entity.type
_entity.pdbx_description
1 polymer ?
#
loop_
_entity_poly.entity_id
_entity_poly.type
_entity_poly.pdbx_seq_one_letter_code
_entity_poly.pdbx_strand_id
1 'polypeptide(L)'
;MAKRRIDAINLSFLDIMACGFGAVTLLFLILRHTGDLSASVPNTSVEASLIAEDLRNAQMEARLKKQQKTEIEEKLDDLRRKLSALQVDRNAQEDAISEQIDPDEALAALRKQVLELEAATADAELSSGGENVRRFVGDADRQYLTGLHLGGERVLILIDASASMLADDIVNVLRRRNMTPKEQRESAKWKWAVRTVQWLIAQLPPHSRFQVYAFNTEAHAVLADTEGQWLDAADSLDLEKAIDSLESLTPENGTSLVNAFASLSAFDSPPDNLFLLTDGLPTQGKKRPSGKRVSAAKRMDYFNDAVSELPDGVSTNIILFPMEGDYRAAAAFWHLATTTQGAFLTPSRDWP
;
A
#
# COMPACT_ATOMS: atom_id res chain seq x y z
N MET A 1 -79.29 47.43 -50.41
CA MET A 1 -78.22 46.84 -49.55
C MET A 1 -78.39 45.34 -49.51
N ALA A 2 -77.57 44.57 -50.24
CA ALA A 2 -77.73 43.12 -50.38
C ALA A 2 -76.88 42.41 -49.35
N LYS A 3 -77.52 41.63 -48.52
CA LYS A 3 -76.89 40.78 -47.49
C LYS A 3 -76.43 39.46 -48.14
N ARG A 4 -75.13 39.27 -48.35
CA ARG A 4 -74.54 37.99 -48.79
C ARG A 4 -74.65 36.97 -47.67
N ARG A 5 -75.38 35.86 -47.91
CA ARG A 5 -75.39 34.67 -47.07
C ARG A 5 -74.07 33.89 -47.33
N ILE A 6 -73.33 33.62 -46.32
CA ILE A 6 -72.18 32.68 -46.38
C ILE A 6 -72.78 31.29 -46.13
N ASP A 7 -72.73 30.43 -47.14
CA ASP A 7 -73.14 29.04 -47.02
C ASP A 7 -72.23 28.31 -45.99
N ALA A 8 -72.89 27.75 -44.97
CA ALA A 8 -72.26 26.92 -43.99
C ALA A 8 -71.72 25.66 -44.69
N ILE A 9 -70.47 25.56 -44.80
CA ILE A 9 -69.75 24.32 -45.21
C ILE A 9 -70.25 23.23 -44.29
N ASN A 10 -70.89 22.20 -44.81
CA ASN A 10 -71.46 21.09 -44.04
C ASN A 10 -70.34 20.41 -43.25
N LEU A 11 -70.44 20.47 -41.94
CA LEU A 11 -69.50 19.85 -40.99
C LEU A 11 -69.35 18.37 -41.28
N SER A 12 -70.36 17.69 -41.77
CA SER A 12 -70.31 16.29 -42.21
C SER A 12 -69.44 16.03 -43.41
N PHE A 13 -69.27 17.00 -44.33
CA PHE A 13 -68.37 16.84 -45.49
C PHE A 13 -66.90 16.90 -45.04
N LEU A 14 -66.58 17.75 -44.08
CA LEU A 14 -65.22 17.88 -43.52
C LEU A 14 -64.87 16.63 -42.74
N ASP A 15 -65.78 16.00 -42.04
CA ASP A 15 -65.60 14.80 -41.25
C ASP A 15 -65.38 13.58 -42.15
N ILE A 16 -66.13 13.43 -43.22
CA ILE A 16 -65.93 12.36 -44.21
C ILE A 16 -64.60 12.51 -44.96
N MET A 17 -64.15 13.74 -45.28
CA MET A 17 -62.93 14.02 -45.94
C MET A 17 -61.74 13.77 -44.99
N ALA A 18 -61.82 14.16 -43.72
CA ALA A 18 -60.79 13.91 -42.71
C ALA A 18 -60.62 12.41 -42.45
N CYS A 19 -61.73 11.68 -42.31
CA CYS A 19 -61.70 10.24 -42.11
C CYS A 19 -61.16 9.46 -43.32
N GLY A 20 -61.57 9.88 -44.53
CA GLY A 20 -61.05 9.31 -45.76
C GLY A 20 -59.55 9.55 -45.97
N PHE A 21 -59.09 10.78 -45.69
CA PHE A 21 -57.69 11.10 -45.78
C PHE A 21 -56.85 10.37 -44.71
N GLY A 22 -57.36 10.25 -43.48
CA GLY A 22 -56.74 9.47 -42.41
C GLY A 22 -56.59 7.98 -42.76
N ALA A 23 -57.64 7.38 -43.37
CA ALA A 23 -57.59 5.99 -43.78
C ALA A 23 -56.55 5.76 -44.94
N VAL A 24 -56.50 6.68 -45.92
CA VAL A 24 -55.55 6.60 -47.02
C VAL A 24 -54.09 6.80 -46.53
N THR A 25 -53.87 7.74 -45.63
CA THR A 25 -52.51 7.94 -45.03
C THR A 25 -52.07 6.76 -44.19
N LEU A 26 -52.98 6.15 -43.42
CA LEU A 26 -52.70 4.97 -42.66
C LEU A 26 -52.44 3.76 -43.56
N LEU A 27 -53.21 3.57 -44.63
CA LEU A 27 -52.94 2.52 -45.62
C LEU A 27 -51.61 2.73 -46.33
N PHE A 28 -51.27 3.97 -46.69
CA PHE A 28 -50.01 4.33 -47.31
C PHE A 28 -48.82 4.05 -46.36
N LEU A 29 -48.94 4.40 -45.07
CA LEU A 29 -47.95 4.10 -44.07
C LEU A 29 -47.76 2.58 -43.86
N ILE A 30 -48.87 1.81 -43.82
CA ILE A 30 -48.81 0.35 -43.74
C ILE A 30 -48.12 -0.25 -45.00
N LEU A 31 -48.51 0.18 -46.17
CA LEU A 31 -47.90 -0.29 -47.43
C LEU A 31 -46.41 0.11 -47.53
N ARG A 32 -46.07 1.28 -47.08
CA ARG A 32 -44.68 1.71 -47.06
C ARG A 32 -43.85 0.90 -46.04
N HIS A 33 -44.42 0.63 -44.88
CA HIS A 33 -43.75 -0.16 -43.86
C HIS A 33 -43.62 -1.66 -44.25
N THR A 34 -44.60 -2.20 -44.95
CA THR A 34 -44.51 -3.57 -45.49
C THR A 34 -43.59 -3.67 -46.70
N GLY A 35 -43.41 -2.55 -47.48
CA GLY A 35 -42.47 -2.50 -48.59
C GLY A 35 -40.99 -2.53 -48.13
N ASP A 36 -40.68 -1.90 -47.02
CA ASP A 36 -39.33 -1.92 -46.46
C ASP A 36 -38.98 -3.29 -45.83
N LEU A 37 -39.99 -4.10 -45.48
CA LEU A 37 -39.77 -5.48 -44.98
C LEU A 37 -39.50 -6.49 -46.11
N SER A 38 -39.66 -6.11 -47.35
CA SER A 38 -39.42 -7.01 -48.52
C SER A 38 -38.08 -6.80 -49.21
N ALA A 39 -37.26 -5.81 -48.77
CA ALA A 39 -36.02 -5.45 -49.42
C ALA A 39 -34.74 -5.92 -48.71
N SER A 40 -34.86 -6.67 -47.62
CA SER A 40 -33.72 -7.39 -47.05
C SER A 40 -34.14 -8.83 -46.76
N VAL A 41 -33.97 -9.72 -47.74
CA VAL A 41 -33.78 -11.12 -47.44
C VAL A 41 -32.41 -11.19 -46.78
N PRO A 42 -32.30 -11.31 -45.44
CA PRO A 42 -31.01 -11.56 -44.84
C PRO A 42 -30.52 -12.84 -45.44
N ASN A 43 -29.27 -12.90 -45.74
CA ASN A 43 -28.61 -14.11 -46.21
C ASN A 43 -28.60 -15.09 -45.01
N THR A 44 -29.77 -15.67 -44.74
CA THR A 44 -30.06 -16.53 -43.59
C THR A 44 -29.08 -17.70 -43.48
N SER A 45 -28.43 -18.04 -44.57
CA SER A 45 -27.35 -19.03 -44.57
C SER A 45 -26.05 -18.50 -43.95
N VAL A 46 -25.73 -17.22 -44.12
CA VAL A 46 -24.52 -16.60 -43.56
C VAL A 46 -24.73 -16.30 -42.05
N GLU A 47 -25.88 -15.77 -41.70
CA GLU A 47 -26.21 -15.55 -40.26
C GLU A 47 -26.30 -16.88 -39.49
N ALA A 48 -26.90 -17.91 -40.08
CA ALA A 48 -26.93 -19.25 -39.49
C ALA A 48 -25.53 -19.85 -39.34
N SER A 49 -24.58 -19.60 -40.26
CA SER A 49 -23.22 -20.06 -40.15
C SER A 49 -22.43 -19.32 -39.08
N LEU A 50 -22.62 -17.99 -38.93
CA LEU A 50 -21.99 -17.19 -37.88
C LEU A 50 -22.51 -17.61 -36.48
N ILE A 51 -23.82 -17.77 -36.34
CA ILE A 51 -24.42 -18.26 -35.07
C ILE A 51 -23.93 -19.67 -34.72
N ALA A 52 -23.75 -20.54 -35.72
CA ALA A 52 -23.24 -21.88 -35.49
C ALA A 52 -21.75 -21.87 -35.08
N GLU A 53 -20.97 -20.93 -35.59
CA GLU A 53 -19.57 -20.73 -35.21
C GLU A 53 -19.46 -20.15 -33.80
N ASP A 54 -20.26 -19.13 -33.46
CA ASP A 54 -20.33 -18.55 -32.12
C ASP A 54 -20.79 -19.59 -31.10
N LEU A 55 -21.75 -20.44 -31.44
CA LEU A 55 -22.19 -21.54 -30.57
C LEU A 55 -21.08 -22.55 -30.33
N ARG A 56 -20.32 -22.89 -31.37
CA ARG A 56 -19.16 -23.80 -31.23
C ARG A 56 -18.07 -23.20 -30.32
N ASN A 57 -17.78 -21.92 -30.52
CA ASN A 57 -16.80 -21.21 -29.71
C ASN A 57 -17.25 -21.13 -28.25
N ALA A 58 -18.51 -20.78 -27.99
CA ALA A 58 -19.09 -20.76 -26.64
C ALA A 58 -19.10 -22.18 -26.00
N GLN A 59 -19.38 -23.22 -26.76
CA GLN A 59 -19.31 -24.61 -26.26
C GLN A 59 -17.87 -25.04 -25.93
N MET A 60 -16.88 -24.62 -26.75
CA MET A 60 -15.48 -24.89 -26.48
C MET A 60 -15.01 -24.15 -25.19
N GLU A 61 -15.37 -22.89 -25.07
CA GLU A 61 -15.06 -22.10 -23.88
C GLU A 61 -15.70 -22.67 -22.61
N ALA A 62 -16.97 -23.09 -22.72
CA ALA A 62 -17.65 -23.74 -21.60
C ALA A 62 -17.00 -25.08 -21.18
N ARG A 63 -16.50 -25.86 -22.15
CA ARG A 63 -15.75 -27.08 -21.85
C ARG A 63 -14.42 -26.79 -21.17
N LEU A 64 -13.68 -25.77 -21.65
CA LEU A 64 -12.41 -25.36 -21.06
C LEU A 64 -12.61 -24.86 -19.62
N LYS A 65 -13.60 -24.02 -19.39
CA LYS A 65 -13.97 -23.55 -18.03
C LYS A 65 -14.39 -24.68 -17.11
N LYS A 66 -15.09 -25.67 -17.63
CA LYS A 66 -15.47 -26.87 -16.86
C LYS A 66 -14.24 -27.70 -16.47
N GLN A 67 -13.27 -27.85 -17.38
CA GLN A 67 -12.01 -28.56 -17.07
C GLN A 67 -11.18 -27.80 -16.02
N GLN A 68 -11.05 -26.48 -16.20
CA GLN A 68 -10.36 -25.63 -15.20
C GLN A 68 -11.03 -25.70 -13.83
N LYS A 69 -12.36 -25.72 -13.79
CA LYS A 69 -13.12 -25.85 -12.53
C LYS A 69 -12.81 -27.19 -11.84
N THR A 70 -12.83 -28.30 -12.57
CA THR A 70 -12.50 -29.63 -11.99
C THR A 70 -11.07 -29.67 -11.48
N GLU A 71 -10.11 -29.12 -12.21
CA GLU A 71 -8.70 -29.04 -11.76
C GLU A 71 -8.52 -28.22 -10.50
N ILE A 72 -9.26 -27.09 -10.39
CA ILE A 72 -9.25 -26.25 -9.19
C ILE A 72 -9.91 -26.98 -8.01
N GLU A 73 -11.01 -27.69 -8.23
CA GLU A 73 -11.69 -28.50 -7.20
C GLU A 73 -10.77 -29.60 -6.66
N GLU A 74 -10.05 -30.30 -7.54
CA GLU A 74 -9.06 -31.32 -7.13
C GLU A 74 -7.90 -30.70 -6.30
N LYS A 75 -7.37 -29.56 -6.73
CA LYS A 75 -6.33 -28.82 -5.98
C LYS A 75 -6.84 -28.34 -4.61
N LEU A 76 -8.09 -27.88 -4.55
CA LEU A 76 -8.72 -27.51 -3.29
C LEU A 76 -8.86 -28.67 -2.32
N ASP A 77 -9.24 -29.85 -2.81
CA ASP A 77 -9.37 -31.02 -1.96
C ASP A 77 -8.01 -31.55 -1.49
N ASP A 78 -6.97 -31.46 -2.33
CA ASP A 78 -5.60 -31.80 -1.91
C ASP A 78 -5.07 -30.84 -0.84
N LEU A 79 -5.29 -29.54 -1.03
CA LEU A 79 -4.92 -28.51 -0.05
C LEU A 79 -5.66 -28.69 1.28
N ARG A 80 -6.95 -29.03 1.25
CA ARG A 80 -7.73 -29.30 2.47
C ARG A 80 -7.20 -30.51 3.23
N ARG A 81 -6.82 -31.57 2.51
CA ARG A 81 -6.19 -32.78 3.12
C ARG A 81 -4.84 -32.41 3.77
N LYS A 82 -4.01 -31.65 3.09
CA LYS A 82 -2.72 -31.17 3.64
C LYS A 82 -2.92 -30.30 4.88
N LEU A 83 -3.90 -29.40 4.84
CA LEU A 83 -4.22 -28.52 5.96
C LEU A 83 -4.73 -29.31 7.19
N SER A 84 -5.59 -30.33 6.97
CA SER A 84 -6.04 -31.18 8.07
C SER A 84 -4.91 -32.03 8.66
N ALA A 85 -4.00 -32.52 7.83
CA ALA A 85 -2.83 -33.29 8.30
C ALA A 85 -1.89 -32.39 9.14
N LEU A 86 -1.61 -31.17 8.66
CA LEU A 86 -0.80 -30.19 9.41
C LEU A 86 -1.45 -29.77 10.73
N GLN A 87 -2.77 -29.63 10.76
CA GLN A 87 -3.50 -29.33 12.02
C GLN A 87 -3.38 -30.45 13.05
N VAL A 88 -3.45 -31.70 12.60
CA VAL A 88 -3.26 -32.87 13.49
C VAL A 88 -1.82 -32.91 14.02
N ASP A 89 -0.84 -32.68 13.15
CA ASP A 89 0.59 -32.67 13.54
C ASP A 89 0.90 -31.54 14.52
N ARG A 90 0.35 -30.32 14.26
CA ARG A 90 0.46 -29.20 15.18
C ARG A 90 -0.14 -29.51 16.57
N ASN A 91 -1.35 -30.06 16.59
CA ASN A 91 -1.99 -30.40 17.87
C ASN A 91 -1.20 -31.45 18.64
N ALA A 92 -0.64 -32.47 17.96
CA ALA A 92 0.24 -33.44 18.57
C ALA A 92 1.54 -32.83 19.11
N GLN A 93 2.09 -31.80 18.44
CA GLN A 93 3.26 -31.06 18.93
C GLN A 93 2.90 -30.16 20.13
N GLU A 94 1.75 -29.48 20.09
CA GLU A 94 1.25 -28.66 21.22
C GLU A 94 1.01 -29.54 22.47
N ASP A 95 0.40 -30.71 22.29
CA ASP A 95 0.19 -31.69 23.39
C ASP A 95 1.54 -32.20 23.95
N ALA A 96 2.50 -32.54 23.08
CA ALA A 96 3.83 -32.97 23.50
C ALA A 96 4.64 -31.89 24.24
N ILE A 97 4.47 -30.62 23.87
CA ILE A 97 5.09 -29.46 24.55
C ILE A 97 4.41 -29.23 25.89
N SER A 98 3.09 -29.36 25.97
CA SER A 98 2.34 -29.18 27.23
C SER A 98 2.62 -30.27 28.27
N GLU A 99 2.98 -31.49 27.83
CA GLU A 99 3.36 -32.58 28.74
C GLU A 99 4.81 -32.47 29.28
N GLN A 100 5.68 -31.69 28.60
CA GLN A 100 7.10 -31.60 28.98
C GLN A 100 7.48 -30.42 29.88
N ILE A 101 6.64 -29.38 29.99
CA ILE A 101 6.96 -28.17 30.77
C ILE A 101 5.68 -27.72 31.49
N ASP A 102 5.74 -27.62 32.82
CA ASP A 102 4.73 -26.87 33.56
C ASP A 102 4.90 -25.37 33.18
N PRO A 103 3.95 -24.78 32.45
CA PRO A 103 4.13 -23.44 31.90
C PRO A 103 4.25 -22.39 32.99
N ASP A 104 3.67 -22.64 34.18
CA ASP A 104 3.74 -21.71 35.33
C ASP A 104 5.12 -21.74 36.01
N GLU A 105 5.75 -22.91 36.08
CA GLU A 105 7.09 -23.05 36.66
C GLU A 105 8.17 -22.49 35.70
N ALA A 106 8.03 -22.72 34.39
CA ALA A 106 8.91 -22.13 33.37
C ALA A 106 8.79 -20.60 33.32
N LEU A 107 7.58 -20.08 33.45
CA LEU A 107 7.29 -18.65 33.45
C LEU A 107 7.82 -17.96 34.73
N ALA A 108 7.76 -18.64 35.89
CA ALA A 108 8.36 -18.17 37.12
C ALA A 108 9.89 -18.16 37.07
N ALA A 109 10.51 -19.20 36.48
CA ALA A 109 11.95 -19.27 36.24
C ALA A 109 12.47 -18.18 35.29
N LEU A 110 11.77 -17.96 34.18
CA LEU A 110 12.08 -16.90 33.22
C LEU A 110 11.92 -15.50 33.85
N ARG A 111 10.86 -15.24 34.63
CA ARG A 111 10.69 -13.97 35.35
C ARG A 111 11.82 -13.72 36.35
N LYS A 112 12.29 -14.76 37.00
CA LYS A 112 13.42 -14.64 37.94
C LYS A 112 14.72 -14.31 37.20
N GLN A 113 14.98 -14.94 36.04
CA GLN A 113 16.13 -14.65 35.19
C GLN A 113 16.09 -13.20 34.62
N VAL A 114 14.92 -12.73 34.21
CA VAL A 114 14.74 -11.36 33.75
C VAL A 114 15.04 -10.37 34.87
N LEU A 115 14.53 -10.58 36.06
CA LEU A 115 14.83 -9.73 37.25
C LEU A 115 16.33 -9.73 37.63
N GLU A 116 17.00 -10.87 37.54
CA GLU A 116 18.43 -10.96 37.78
C GLU A 116 19.26 -10.26 36.72
N LEU A 117 18.85 -10.35 35.42
CA LEU A 117 19.48 -9.64 34.32
C LEU A 117 19.21 -8.13 34.36
N GLU A 118 18.01 -7.71 34.74
CA GLU A 118 17.67 -6.29 34.92
C GLU A 118 18.47 -5.68 36.09
N ALA A 119 18.65 -6.41 37.18
CA ALA A 119 19.51 -5.95 38.28
C ALA A 119 20.98 -5.86 37.87
N ALA A 120 21.49 -6.83 37.13
CA ALA A 120 22.86 -6.83 36.62
C ALA A 120 23.12 -5.72 35.56
N THR A 121 22.12 -5.43 34.73
CA THR A 121 22.18 -4.30 33.79
C THR A 121 22.08 -2.96 34.47
N ALA A 122 21.24 -2.81 35.51
CA ALA A 122 21.17 -1.60 36.32
C ALA A 122 22.47 -1.28 37.06
N ASP A 123 23.20 -2.31 37.56
CA ASP A 123 24.50 -2.14 38.19
C ASP A 123 25.61 -1.78 37.16
N ALA A 124 25.53 -2.31 35.94
CA ALA A 124 26.43 -1.96 34.84
C ALA A 124 26.16 -0.52 34.31
N GLU A 125 24.91 -0.09 34.31
CA GLU A 125 24.47 1.25 33.89
C GLU A 125 24.87 2.34 34.90
N LEU A 126 24.93 2.05 36.17
CA LEU A 126 25.41 2.97 37.22
C LEU A 126 26.92 3.26 37.11
N SER A 127 27.66 2.43 36.38
CA SER A 127 29.09 2.62 36.10
C SER A 127 29.42 3.33 34.78
N SER A 128 28.44 3.54 33.89
CA SER A 128 28.60 4.29 32.65
C SER A 128 27.72 5.55 32.69
N GLY A 129 28.33 6.69 33.05
CA GLY A 129 27.63 7.98 33.17
C GLY A 129 27.28 8.61 31.80
N GLY A 130 26.36 8.01 31.09
CA GLY A 130 25.76 8.58 29.87
C GLY A 130 24.24 8.37 29.92
N GLU A 131 23.47 9.45 29.67
CA GLU A 131 22.01 9.34 29.56
C GLU A 131 21.62 8.35 28.46
N ASN A 132 20.79 7.39 28.80
CA ASN A 132 20.56 6.17 28.05
C ASN A 132 19.63 6.39 26.85
N VAL A 133 20.16 6.73 25.66
CA VAL A 133 19.43 6.76 24.38
C VAL A 133 18.77 5.41 24.06
N ARG A 134 19.31 4.33 24.63
CA ARG A 134 18.79 2.96 24.45
C ARG A 134 17.61 2.64 25.36
N ARG A 135 17.21 3.55 26.25
CA ARG A 135 16.06 3.38 27.13
C ARG A 135 14.80 3.92 26.46
N PHE A 136 14.30 3.18 25.48
CA PHE A 136 12.96 3.45 24.93
C PHE A 136 11.91 2.95 25.94
N VAL A 137 11.14 3.90 26.52
CA VAL A 137 10.01 3.58 27.42
C VAL A 137 8.79 3.29 26.55
N GLY A 138 8.70 2.06 26.06
CA GLY A 138 7.52 1.52 25.34
C GLY A 138 7.07 0.23 26.01
N ASP A 139 5.85 -0.22 25.69
CA ASP A 139 5.32 -1.51 26.17
C ASP A 139 6.20 -2.67 25.64
N ALA A 140 7.13 -3.14 26.45
CA ALA A 140 8.14 -4.15 26.10
C ALA A 140 7.54 -5.47 25.55
N ASP A 141 6.30 -5.79 25.91
CA ASP A 141 5.60 -7.02 25.49
C ASP A 141 5.19 -7.02 24.01
N ARG A 142 5.27 -5.89 23.30
CA ARG A 142 4.88 -5.78 21.87
C ARG A 142 6.02 -5.98 20.88
N GLN A 143 7.26 -6.03 21.34
CA GLN A 143 8.45 -6.16 20.47
C GLN A 143 8.49 -7.47 19.68
N TYR A 144 7.99 -8.55 20.24
CA TYR A 144 8.02 -9.89 19.64
C TYR A 144 6.98 -10.14 18.54
N LEU A 145 6.01 -9.23 18.36
CA LEU A 145 4.89 -9.42 17.42
C LEU A 145 5.13 -8.78 16.05
N THR A 146 6.19 -7.99 15.88
CA THR A 146 6.38 -7.20 14.64
C THR A 146 6.95 -8.00 13.47
N GLY A 147 7.65 -9.11 13.74
CA GLY A 147 8.36 -9.87 12.70
C GLY A 147 9.50 -9.08 12.03
N LEU A 148 9.85 -7.90 12.54
CA LEU A 148 10.94 -7.08 12.02
C LEU A 148 12.29 -7.70 12.40
N HIS A 149 13.15 -7.90 11.41
CA HIS A 149 14.52 -8.34 11.62
C HIS A 149 15.40 -7.13 11.96
N LEU A 150 15.61 -6.89 13.25
CA LEU A 150 16.36 -5.74 13.76
C LEU A 150 17.88 -5.95 13.75
N GLY A 151 18.37 -7.01 13.09
CA GLY A 151 19.78 -7.34 12.97
C GLY A 151 20.42 -6.77 11.70
N GLY A 152 21.75 -6.90 11.61
CA GLY A 152 22.55 -6.50 10.46
C GLY A 152 23.86 -5.85 10.90
N GLU A 153 24.84 -5.81 10.00
CA GLU A 153 26.10 -5.09 10.23
C GLU A 153 25.99 -3.61 9.82
N ARG A 154 25.17 -3.33 8.79
CA ARG A 154 24.98 -1.98 8.22
C ARG A 154 23.48 -1.71 8.03
N VAL A 155 22.91 -1.02 8.97
CA VAL A 155 21.48 -0.72 9.03
C VAL A 155 21.22 0.69 8.52
N LEU A 156 20.46 0.80 7.43
CA LEU A 156 20.00 2.09 6.92
C LEU A 156 18.54 2.30 7.24
N ILE A 157 18.21 3.46 7.82
CA ILE A 157 16.84 3.88 8.09
C ILE A 157 16.49 5.02 7.14
N LEU A 158 15.53 4.81 6.26
CA LEU A 158 14.97 5.83 5.38
C LEU A 158 13.62 6.26 5.92
N ILE A 159 13.49 7.52 6.34
CA ILE A 159 12.21 8.09 6.78
C ILE A 159 11.68 9.07 5.74
N ASP A 160 10.43 8.85 5.32
CA ASP A 160 9.69 9.79 4.48
C ASP A 160 9.38 11.08 5.26
N ALA A 161 9.97 12.19 4.83
CA ALA A 161 9.75 13.52 5.35
C ALA A 161 8.95 14.40 4.37
N SER A 162 8.10 13.78 3.55
CA SER A 162 7.20 14.49 2.66
C SER A 162 5.99 15.08 3.39
N ALA A 163 5.32 16.03 2.75
CA ALA A 163 4.17 16.72 3.35
C ALA A 163 2.99 15.78 3.70
N SER A 164 2.88 14.60 3.08
CA SER A 164 1.84 13.61 3.42
C SER A 164 1.99 13.02 4.81
N MET A 165 3.22 13.03 5.36
CA MET A 165 3.49 12.60 6.73
C MET A 165 2.89 13.52 7.82
N LEU A 166 2.28 14.65 7.43
CA LEU A 166 1.61 15.56 8.36
C LEU A 166 0.22 15.07 8.83
N ALA A 167 -0.48 14.24 8.04
CA ALA A 167 -1.80 13.73 8.40
C ALA A 167 -2.16 12.47 7.59
N ASP A 168 -3.22 11.77 8.03
CA ASP A 168 -3.70 10.53 7.40
C ASP A 168 -4.55 10.81 6.14
N ASP A 169 -5.12 12.00 5.99
CA ASP A 169 -5.96 12.42 4.87
C ASP A 169 -5.45 13.70 4.19
N ILE A 170 -5.76 13.83 2.90
CA ILE A 170 -5.26 14.93 2.06
C ILE A 170 -5.75 16.32 2.51
N VAL A 171 -6.93 16.42 3.09
CA VAL A 171 -7.51 17.71 3.52
C VAL A 171 -6.71 18.26 4.70
N ASN A 172 -6.43 17.41 5.68
CA ASN A 172 -5.61 17.78 6.83
C ASN A 172 -4.14 17.97 6.45
N VAL A 173 -3.58 17.23 5.48
CA VAL A 173 -2.25 17.50 4.92
C VAL A 173 -2.18 18.92 4.36
N LEU A 174 -3.14 19.33 3.51
CA LEU A 174 -3.18 20.66 2.92
C LEU A 174 -3.34 21.76 3.99
N ARG A 175 -4.12 21.50 5.02
CA ARG A 175 -4.29 22.41 6.16
C ARG A 175 -2.98 22.56 6.94
N ARG A 176 -2.36 21.44 7.34
CA ARG A 176 -1.15 21.43 8.19
C ARG A 176 0.07 21.99 7.47
N ARG A 177 0.21 21.75 6.18
CA ARG A 177 1.30 22.31 5.36
C ARG A 177 1.39 23.83 5.39
N ASN A 178 0.29 24.53 5.67
CA ASN A 178 0.23 25.99 5.77
C ASN A 178 0.39 26.51 7.21
N MET A 179 0.64 25.62 8.18
CA MET A 179 0.92 25.98 9.56
C MET A 179 2.41 26.30 9.77
N THR A 180 2.76 26.76 10.95
CA THR A 180 4.17 27.02 11.30
C THR A 180 4.97 25.70 11.34
N PRO A 181 6.30 25.75 11.08
CA PRO A 181 7.16 24.56 11.18
C PRO A 181 7.04 23.84 12.53
N LYS A 182 6.86 24.58 13.62
CA LYS A 182 6.64 24.00 14.95
C LYS A 182 5.35 23.17 15.00
N GLU A 183 4.22 23.69 14.50
CA GLU A 183 2.94 23.00 14.46
C GLU A 183 2.96 21.79 13.50
N GLN A 184 3.75 21.87 12.44
CA GLN A 184 3.95 20.75 11.52
C GLN A 184 4.68 19.60 12.20
N ARG A 185 5.78 19.88 12.92
CA ARG A 185 6.52 18.88 13.71
C ARG A 185 5.67 18.27 14.83
N GLU A 186 4.74 19.02 15.37
CA GLU A 186 3.78 18.56 16.39
C GLU A 186 2.64 17.69 15.82
N SER A 187 2.60 17.43 14.52
CA SER A 187 1.55 16.59 13.93
C SER A 187 1.65 15.15 14.42
N ALA A 188 0.51 14.53 14.73
CA ALA A 188 0.45 13.22 15.36
C ALA A 188 1.14 12.12 14.53
N LYS A 189 0.93 12.12 13.21
CA LYS A 189 1.52 11.13 12.30
C LYS A 189 3.04 11.29 12.20
N TRP A 190 3.54 12.54 12.10
CA TRP A 190 4.98 12.79 12.07
C TRP A 190 5.65 12.39 13.39
N LYS A 191 5.09 12.78 14.53
CA LYS A 191 5.60 12.36 15.84
C LYS A 191 5.62 10.84 15.98
N TRP A 192 4.63 10.18 15.45
CA TRP A 192 4.58 8.73 15.45
C TRP A 192 5.71 8.13 14.62
N ALA A 193 5.97 8.64 13.40
CA ALA A 193 7.07 8.21 12.57
C ALA A 193 8.44 8.46 13.24
N VAL A 194 8.64 9.64 13.84
CA VAL A 194 9.86 9.97 14.59
C VAL A 194 10.07 9.01 15.76
N ARG A 195 9.04 8.76 16.59
CA ARG A 195 9.13 7.77 17.67
C ARG A 195 9.46 6.37 17.18
N THR A 196 8.94 5.99 16.01
CA THR A 196 9.29 4.69 15.40
C THR A 196 10.75 4.63 15.04
N VAL A 197 11.34 5.70 14.49
CA VAL A 197 12.79 5.74 14.22
C VAL A 197 13.60 5.71 15.52
N GLN A 198 13.18 6.45 16.54
CA GLN A 198 13.83 6.42 17.86
C GLN A 198 13.82 5.00 18.46
N TRP A 199 12.69 4.30 18.33
CA TRP A 199 12.58 2.91 18.75
C TRP A 199 13.52 1.99 17.94
N LEU A 200 13.58 2.14 16.61
CA LEU A 200 14.51 1.39 15.76
C LEU A 200 15.97 1.62 16.18
N ILE A 201 16.36 2.88 16.41
CA ILE A 201 17.70 3.27 16.87
C ILE A 201 18.01 2.61 18.22
N ALA A 202 17.06 2.64 19.16
CA ALA A 202 17.25 2.03 20.49
C ALA A 202 17.46 0.50 20.43
N GLN A 203 16.94 -0.16 19.39
CA GLN A 203 17.07 -1.61 19.19
C GLN A 203 18.29 -2.02 18.35
N LEU A 204 19.07 -1.07 17.83
CA LEU A 204 20.24 -1.40 17.02
C LEU A 204 21.28 -2.21 17.83
N PRO A 205 21.81 -3.31 17.27
CA PRO A 205 22.89 -4.05 17.91
C PRO A 205 24.13 -3.16 18.12
N PRO A 206 24.78 -3.19 19.31
CA PRO A 206 25.93 -2.33 19.58
C PRO A 206 27.13 -2.49 18.63
N HIS A 207 27.22 -3.64 17.98
CA HIS A 207 28.29 -3.95 17.03
C HIS A 207 27.95 -3.59 15.58
N SER A 208 26.74 -3.06 15.34
CA SER A 208 26.31 -2.63 14.01
C SER A 208 26.74 -1.19 13.71
N ARG A 209 26.73 -0.87 12.42
CA ARG A 209 26.83 0.49 11.92
C ARG A 209 25.46 0.91 11.43
N PHE A 210 25.14 2.17 11.56
CA PHE A 210 23.86 2.69 11.14
C PHE A 210 23.98 3.99 10.39
N GLN A 211 22.91 4.35 9.69
CA GLN A 211 22.70 5.69 9.17
C GLN A 211 21.19 5.96 9.05
N VAL A 212 20.81 7.21 9.24
CA VAL A 212 19.43 7.68 9.11
C VAL A 212 19.37 8.74 8.01
N TYR A 213 18.55 8.49 7.02
CA TYR A 213 18.26 9.42 5.93
C TYR A 213 16.81 9.85 5.97
N ALA A 214 16.57 11.15 5.85
CA ALA A 214 15.26 11.69 5.55
C ALA A 214 15.14 11.92 4.05
N PHE A 215 14.00 11.55 3.49
CA PHE A 215 13.75 11.79 2.06
C PHE A 215 12.38 12.43 1.84
N ASN A 216 12.33 13.29 0.86
CA ASN A 216 11.12 13.85 0.27
C ASN A 216 11.28 13.86 -1.27
N THR A 217 11.57 14.99 -1.89
CA THR A 217 11.98 15.06 -3.30
C THR A 217 13.45 14.68 -3.50
N GLU A 218 14.26 14.81 -2.47
CA GLU A 218 15.66 14.45 -2.37
C GLU A 218 15.87 13.61 -1.11
N ALA A 219 17.03 12.98 -0.96
CA ALA A 219 17.37 12.20 0.21
C ALA A 219 18.70 12.69 0.79
N HIS A 220 18.73 12.96 2.10
CA HIS A 220 19.89 13.46 2.82
C HIS A 220 20.07 12.75 4.14
N ALA A 221 21.31 12.62 4.59
CA ALA A 221 21.59 12.18 5.94
C ALA A 221 20.94 13.14 6.95
N VAL A 222 20.30 12.60 7.98
CA VAL A 222 19.68 13.40 9.03
C VAL A 222 20.73 14.16 9.82
N LEU A 223 21.89 13.53 10.06
CA LEU A 223 23.04 14.17 10.68
C LEU A 223 23.89 14.83 9.58
N ALA A 224 24.06 16.13 9.68
CA ALA A 224 24.82 16.91 8.70
C ALA A 224 26.27 16.38 8.55
N ASP A 225 26.81 16.48 7.33
CA ASP A 225 28.18 16.10 6.97
C ASP A 225 28.51 14.60 7.11
N THR A 226 27.47 13.74 7.22
CA THR A 226 27.65 12.26 7.31
C THR A 226 27.11 11.50 6.11
N GLU A 227 26.85 12.18 5.01
CA GLU A 227 26.31 11.55 3.80
C GLU A 227 27.26 10.46 3.27
N GLY A 228 26.71 9.27 3.01
CA GLY A 228 27.48 8.11 2.56
C GLY A 228 28.39 7.47 3.62
N GLN A 229 28.35 7.95 4.86
CA GLN A 229 29.16 7.44 5.95
C GLN A 229 28.35 6.54 6.88
N TRP A 230 28.98 5.50 7.39
CA TRP A 230 28.42 4.63 8.41
C TRP A 230 28.82 5.10 9.80
N LEU A 231 27.83 5.36 10.66
CA LEU A 231 28.02 5.73 12.06
C LEU A 231 28.07 4.46 12.92
N ASP A 232 28.77 4.53 14.06
CA ASP A 232 28.87 3.42 15.01
C ASP A 232 27.63 3.41 15.93
N ALA A 233 26.90 2.30 15.97
CA ALA A 233 25.76 2.17 16.88
C ALA A 233 26.20 2.08 18.37
N ALA A 234 27.45 1.83 18.67
CA ALA A 234 27.96 1.90 20.04
C ALA A 234 28.18 3.34 20.53
N ASP A 235 28.31 4.32 19.62
CA ASP A 235 28.50 5.73 19.98
C ASP A 235 27.15 6.38 20.34
N SER A 236 26.89 6.56 21.62
CA SER A 236 25.67 7.19 22.13
C SER A 236 25.51 8.65 21.67
N LEU A 237 26.64 9.38 21.46
CA LEU A 237 26.58 10.77 21.03
C LEU A 237 26.08 10.91 19.59
N ASP A 238 26.46 10.01 18.70
CA ASP A 238 25.97 10.02 17.33
C ASP A 238 24.50 9.59 17.24
N LEU A 239 24.08 8.65 18.11
CA LEU A 239 22.66 8.29 18.25
C LEU A 239 21.81 9.47 18.72
N GLU A 240 22.24 10.18 19.78
CA GLU A 240 21.55 11.38 20.31
C GLU A 240 21.46 12.47 19.25
N LYS A 241 22.56 12.84 18.59
CA LYS A 241 22.57 13.84 17.53
C LYS A 241 21.67 13.49 16.37
N ALA A 242 21.63 12.21 15.97
CA ALA A 242 20.72 11.73 14.90
C ALA A 242 19.26 11.91 15.30
N ILE A 243 18.90 11.60 16.56
CA ILE A 243 17.55 11.79 17.09
C ILE A 243 17.18 13.28 17.15
N ASP A 244 18.03 14.14 17.73
CA ASP A 244 17.80 15.59 17.83
C ASP A 244 17.62 16.23 16.46
N SER A 245 18.46 15.82 15.51
CA SER A 245 18.39 16.29 14.13
C SER A 245 17.08 15.86 13.47
N LEU A 246 16.65 14.60 13.68
CA LEU A 246 15.38 14.07 13.18
C LEU A 246 14.17 14.83 13.75
N GLU A 247 14.16 15.15 15.04
CA GLU A 247 13.09 15.90 15.69
C GLU A 247 13.00 17.33 15.17
N SER A 248 14.10 17.88 14.71
CA SER A 248 14.15 19.24 14.13
C SER A 248 13.59 19.30 12.71
N LEU A 249 13.48 18.18 11.99
CA LEU A 249 13.00 18.10 10.63
C LEU A 249 11.51 18.45 10.52
N THR A 250 11.18 19.15 9.45
CA THR A 250 9.80 19.50 9.14
C THR A 250 9.38 18.82 7.83
N PRO A 251 8.30 18.01 7.81
CA PRO A 251 7.83 17.36 6.60
C PRO A 251 7.37 18.36 5.55
N GLU A 252 7.92 18.22 4.33
CA GLU A 252 7.60 19.12 3.23
C GLU A 252 7.75 18.44 1.86
N ASN A 253 7.24 19.11 0.82
CA ASN A 253 7.36 18.65 -0.56
C ASN A 253 6.60 17.33 -0.87
N GLY A 254 6.95 16.72 -1.99
CA GLY A 254 6.44 15.42 -2.45
C GLY A 254 7.38 14.28 -2.08
N THR A 255 7.06 13.07 -2.53
CA THR A 255 7.81 11.84 -2.24
C THR A 255 8.49 11.32 -3.49
N SER A 256 9.81 11.21 -3.49
CA SER A 256 10.63 10.55 -4.53
C SER A 256 11.37 9.35 -3.96
N LEU A 257 10.75 8.19 -4.05
CA LEU A 257 11.38 6.95 -3.58
C LEU A 257 12.59 6.55 -4.44
N VAL A 258 12.59 6.92 -5.73
CA VAL A 258 13.72 6.66 -6.63
C VAL A 258 14.98 7.42 -6.20
N ASN A 259 14.84 8.67 -5.72
CA ASN A 259 15.96 9.43 -5.19
C ASN A 259 16.41 8.90 -3.83
N ALA A 260 15.46 8.42 -3.00
CA ALA A 260 15.77 7.76 -1.74
C ALA A 260 16.60 6.48 -1.95
N PHE A 261 16.23 5.61 -2.89
CA PHE A 261 17.00 4.39 -3.16
C PHE A 261 18.31 4.68 -3.91
N ALA A 262 18.34 5.67 -4.78
CA ALA A 262 19.58 6.09 -5.44
C ALA A 262 20.65 6.57 -4.44
N SER A 263 20.25 7.13 -3.28
CA SER A 263 21.21 7.56 -2.24
C SER A 263 21.99 6.41 -1.63
N LEU A 264 21.52 5.15 -1.75
CA LEU A 264 22.26 3.98 -1.29
C LEU A 264 23.58 3.80 -2.03
N SER A 265 23.70 4.31 -3.26
CA SER A 265 24.93 4.27 -4.05
C SER A 265 26.05 5.18 -3.52
N ALA A 266 25.74 6.09 -2.60
CA ALA A 266 26.73 6.96 -1.97
C ALA A 266 27.58 6.23 -0.91
N PHE A 267 27.14 5.05 -0.46
CA PHE A 267 27.87 4.26 0.53
C PHE A 267 28.93 3.36 -0.13
N ASP A 268 30.13 3.33 0.41
CA ASP A 268 31.20 2.43 -0.05
C ASP A 268 30.81 0.95 0.03
N SER A 269 29.99 0.60 1.01
CA SER A 269 29.40 -0.72 1.19
C SER A 269 27.88 -0.58 1.35
N PRO A 270 27.07 -1.29 0.55
CA PRO A 270 25.63 -1.19 0.64
C PRO A 270 25.10 -1.65 2.02
N PRO A 271 23.93 -1.16 2.46
CA PRO A 271 23.28 -1.70 3.65
C PRO A 271 22.95 -3.18 3.45
N ASP A 272 23.05 -3.96 4.50
CA ASP A 272 22.52 -5.32 4.53
C ASP A 272 21.08 -5.37 5.08
N ASN A 273 20.67 -4.31 5.77
CA ASN A 273 19.33 -4.17 6.29
C ASN A 273 18.83 -2.73 6.11
N LEU A 274 17.71 -2.59 5.42
CA LEU A 274 17.05 -1.31 5.13
C LEU A 274 15.70 -1.25 5.84
N PHE A 275 15.46 -0.19 6.60
CA PHE A 275 14.14 0.16 7.12
C PHE A 275 13.60 1.35 6.35
N LEU A 276 12.49 1.14 5.66
CA LEU A 276 11.78 2.19 4.93
C LEU A 276 10.49 2.55 5.67
N LEU A 277 10.45 3.78 6.19
CA LEU A 277 9.27 4.37 6.82
C LEU A 277 8.63 5.32 5.83
N THR A 278 7.42 5.04 5.38
CA THR A 278 6.69 5.87 4.41
C THR A 278 5.18 5.77 4.62
N ASP A 279 4.40 6.61 3.95
CA ASP A 279 2.95 6.60 4.09
C ASP A 279 2.19 6.22 2.81
N GLY A 280 2.88 6.10 1.69
CA GLY A 280 2.23 5.75 0.44
C GLY A 280 3.16 5.70 -0.77
N LEU A 281 2.57 5.44 -1.93
CA LEU A 281 3.31 5.39 -3.18
C LEU A 281 3.92 6.76 -3.52
N PRO A 282 5.10 6.79 -4.18
CA PRO A 282 5.78 8.03 -4.53
C PRO A 282 4.93 8.94 -5.42
N THR A 283 5.06 10.24 -5.23
CA THR A 283 4.33 11.27 -5.98
C THR A 283 5.15 11.85 -7.12
N GLN A 284 6.45 11.53 -7.17
CA GLN A 284 7.35 11.91 -8.27
C GLN A 284 8.45 10.87 -8.51
N GLY A 285 9.04 10.90 -9.71
CA GLY A 285 10.25 10.17 -10.06
C GLY A 285 11.52 10.95 -9.71
N LYS A 286 12.63 10.75 -10.48
CA LYS A 286 13.88 11.51 -10.33
C LYS A 286 13.67 13.02 -10.49
N LYS A 287 12.61 13.43 -11.22
CA LYS A 287 12.26 14.83 -11.44
C LYS A 287 10.80 15.08 -11.07
N ARG A 288 10.50 16.33 -10.72
CA ARG A 288 9.15 16.78 -10.43
C ARG A 288 8.22 16.55 -11.63
N PRO A 289 7.00 16.02 -11.42
CA PRO A 289 6.02 15.85 -12.50
C PRO A 289 5.58 17.20 -13.06
N SER A 290 5.30 17.26 -14.37
CA SER A 290 4.82 18.49 -15.04
C SER A 290 3.39 18.87 -14.62
N GLY A 291 2.60 17.89 -14.16
CA GLY A 291 1.21 18.09 -13.74
C GLY A 291 1.04 18.30 -12.25
N LYS A 292 -0.07 19.01 -11.87
CA LYS A 292 -0.42 19.22 -10.46
C LYS A 292 -0.97 17.97 -9.74
N ARG A 293 -1.40 16.96 -10.51
CA ARG A 293 -1.94 15.69 -9.99
C ARG A 293 -1.23 14.53 -10.65
N VAL A 294 -0.92 13.52 -9.87
CA VAL A 294 -0.30 12.28 -10.33
C VAL A 294 -1.34 11.17 -10.18
N SER A 295 -1.61 10.43 -11.26
CA SER A 295 -2.55 9.31 -11.23
C SER A 295 -1.98 8.13 -10.44
N ALA A 296 -2.87 7.26 -9.92
CA ALA A 296 -2.46 6.05 -9.21
C ALA A 296 -1.59 5.11 -10.08
N ALA A 297 -1.85 5.05 -11.40
CA ALA A 297 -1.01 4.30 -12.33
C ALA A 297 0.40 4.90 -12.40
N LYS A 298 0.51 6.23 -12.55
CA LYS A 298 1.81 6.90 -12.62
C LYS A 298 2.61 6.82 -11.31
N ARG A 299 1.94 6.82 -10.16
CA ARG A 299 2.59 6.57 -8.86
C ARG A 299 3.17 5.16 -8.78
N MET A 300 2.47 4.17 -9.36
CA MET A 300 2.99 2.81 -9.47
C MET A 300 4.19 2.72 -10.41
N ASP A 301 4.19 3.45 -11.55
CA ASP A 301 5.37 3.54 -12.41
C ASP A 301 6.58 4.10 -11.65
N TYR A 302 6.40 5.20 -10.90
CA TYR A 302 7.47 5.76 -10.06
C TYR A 302 7.97 4.81 -8.97
N PHE A 303 7.06 4.01 -8.41
CA PHE A 303 7.44 2.97 -7.46
C PHE A 303 8.29 1.88 -8.14
N ASN A 304 7.88 1.40 -9.30
CA ASN A 304 8.64 0.38 -10.05
C ASN A 304 10.01 0.92 -10.49
N ASP A 305 10.07 2.17 -10.95
CA ASP A 305 11.34 2.85 -11.25
C ASP A 305 12.25 2.91 -10.01
N ALA A 306 11.69 3.18 -8.82
CA ALA A 306 12.44 3.21 -7.58
C ALA A 306 12.96 1.83 -7.18
N VAL A 307 12.16 0.79 -7.29
CA VAL A 307 12.56 -0.59 -6.98
C VAL A 307 13.75 -1.03 -7.85
N SER A 308 13.83 -0.55 -9.09
CA SER A 308 14.97 -0.85 -9.97
C SER A 308 16.30 -0.18 -9.57
N GLU A 309 16.27 0.84 -8.70
CA GLU A 309 17.47 1.49 -8.14
C GLU A 309 17.96 0.80 -6.84
N LEU A 310 17.14 -0.09 -6.26
CA LEU A 310 17.50 -0.80 -5.04
C LEU A 310 18.57 -1.85 -5.36
N PRO A 311 19.71 -1.86 -4.67
CA PRO A 311 20.74 -2.88 -4.88
C PRO A 311 20.25 -4.28 -4.53
N ASP A 312 20.72 -5.29 -5.28
CA ASP A 312 20.41 -6.68 -5.02
C ASP A 312 20.92 -7.13 -3.62
N GLY A 313 20.14 -7.95 -2.95
CA GLY A 313 20.52 -8.55 -1.66
C GLY A 313 20.29 -7.66 -0.44
N VAL A 314 19.73 -6.46 -0.60
CA VAL A 314 19.36 -5.60 0.53
C VAL A 314 17.99 -6.03 1.08
N SER A 315 17.98 -6.59 2.30
CA SER A 315 16.73 -6.89 3.01
C SER A 315 16.01 -5.61 3.35
N THR A 316 14.76 -5.45 2.85
CA THR A 316 14.01 -4.20 3.00
C THR A 316 12.79 -4.41 3.89
N ASN A 317 12.87 -3.88 5.12
CA ASN A 317 11.77 -3.85 6.07
C ASN A 317 10.97 -2.57 5.88
N ILE A 318 9.66 -2.69 5.75
CA ILE A 318 8.78 -1.57 5.44
C ILE A 318 7.82 -1.33 6.59
N ILE A 319 7.80 -0.08 7.06
CA ILE A 319 6.85 0.40 8.06
C ILE A 319 5.97 1.43 7.37
N LEU A 320 4.73 1.02 7.07
CA LEU A 320 3.78 1.83 6.34
C LEU A 320 2.83 2.55 7.31
N PHE A 321 2.81 3.88 7.26
CA PHE A 321 1.85 4.76 7.93
C PHE A 321 0.75 5.14 6.94
N PRO A 322 -0.34 4.37 6.81
CA PRO A 322 -1.21 4.44 5.65
C PRO A 322 -1.88 5.80 5.49
N MET A 323 -1.89 6.30 4.25
CA MET A 323 -2.61 7.49 3.85
C MET A 323 -3.95 7.12 3.21
N GLU A 324 -5.03 7.81 3.58
CA GLU A 324 -6.33 7.61 2.97
C GLU A 324 -6.31 7.83 1.46
N GLY A 325 -6.94 6.90 0.73
CA GLY A 325 -7.03 6.93 -0.74
C GLY A 325 -5.87 6.29 -1.49
N ASP A 326 -4.81 5.85 -0.82
CA ASP A 326 -3.70 5.12 -1.46
C ASP A 326 -3.80 3.60 -1.25
N TYR A 327 -4.87 3.01 -1.77
CA TYR A 327 -5.17 1.58 -1.60
C TYR A 327 -4.14 0.62 -2.23
N ARG A 328 -3.27 1.10 -3.12
CA ARG A 328 -2.23 0.29 -3.78
C ARG A 328 -0.95 0.21 -2.99
N ALA A 329 -0.70 1.17 -2.10
CA ALA A 329 0.55 1.26 -1.36
C ALA A 329 0.84 -0.01 -0.55
N ALA A 330 -0.11 -0.47 0.24
CA ALA A 330 0.07 -1.65 1.09
C ALA A 330 0.47 -2.90 0.29
N ALA A 331 -0.19 -3.17 -0.84
CA ALA A 331 0.12 -4.32 -1.69
C ALA A 331 1.49 -4.20 -2.35
N ALA A 332 1.86 -2.99 -2.85
CA ALA A 332 3.14 -2.75 -3.49
C ALA A 332 4.31 -2.90 -2.51
N PHE A 333 4.20 -2.28 -1.33
CA PHE A 333 5.24 -2.36 -0.30
C PHE A 333 5.33 -3.75 0.35
N TRP A 334 4.21 -4.43 0.55
CA TRP A 334 4.22 -5.82 0.99
C TRP A 334 4.97 -6.73 0.00
N HIS A 335 4.71 -6.55 -1.30
CA HIS A 335 5.41 -7.29 -2.35
C HIS A 335 6.92 -7.00 -2.34
N LEU A 336 7.32 -5.73 -2.22
CA LEU A 336 8.73 -5.34 -2.12
C LEU A 336 9.40 -6.01 -0.90
N ALA A 337 8.80 -5.91 0.29
CA ALA A 337 9.32 -6.53 1.50
C ALA A 337 9.50 -8.06 1.31
N THR A 338 8.47 -8.73 0.79
CA THR A 338 8.51 -10.19 0.58
C THR A 338 9.60 -10.58 -0.43
N THR A 339 9.75 -9.82 -1.53
CA THR A 339 10.74 -10.12 -2.58
C THR A 339 12.17 -9.90 -2.09
N THR A 340 12.39 -8.94 -1.20
CA THR A 340 13.70 -8.62 -0.62
C THR A 340 13.98 -9.36 0.69
N GLN A 341 13.14 -10.33 1.08
CA GLN A 341 13.26 -11.09 2.32
C GLN A 341 13.19 -10.22 3.59
N GLY A 342 12.58 -9.06 3.50
CA GLY A 342 12.28 -8.19 4.63
C GLY A 342 10.88 -8.40 5.17
N ALA A 343 10.50 -7.59 6.16
CA ALA A 343 9.20 -7.60 6.80
C ALA A 343 8.35 -6.40 6.34
N PHE A 344 7.03 -6.55 6.41
CA PHE A 344 6.07 -5.47 6.18
C PHE A 344 5.20 -5.28 7.42
N LEU A 345 5.17 -4.07 7.94
CA LEU A 345 4.39 -3.69 9.11
C LEU A 345 3.55 -2.45 8.82
N THR A 346 2.29 -2.50 9.20
CA THR A 346 1.44 -1.31 9.36
C THR A 346 1.13 -1.18 10.85
N PRO A 347 1.85 -0.32 11.57
CA PRO A 347 1.74 -0.26 13.01
C PRO A 347 0.40 0.34 13.47
N SER A 348 -0.05 -0.02 14.66
CA SER A 348 -1.15 0.67 15.33
C SER A 348 -0.67 2.01 15.90
N ARG A 349 -1.59 2.96 16.13
CA ARG A 349 -1.21 4.33 16.58
C ARG A 349 -0.55 4.39 17.95
N ASP A 350 -0.71 3.36 18.74
CA ASP A 350 -0.15 3.18 20.09
C ASP A 350 1.17 2.40 20.08
N TRP A 351 1.68 2.00 18.89
CA TRP A 351 2.99 1.37 18.70
C TRP A 351 4.01 2.41 18.22
N PRO A 352 5.29 2.37 18.59
CA PRO A 352 5.98 1.44 19.46
C PRO A 352 5.64 1.62 20.92
#